data_6fb547a606ee9762f428fa62b16ecd5e
#
_entry.id   6fb547a606ee9762f428fa62b16ecd5e
#
_cell.length_a   1.000
_cell.length_b   1.000
_cell.length_c   1.000
_cell.angle_alpha   90.00
_cell.angle_beta   90.00
_cell.angle_gamma   90.00
#
_symmetry.space_group_name_H-M   'P 1'
#
loop_
_entity.id
_entity.type
_entity.pdbx_description
1 polymer ?
#
loop_
_entity_poly.entity_id
_entity_poly.type
_entity_poly.pdbx_seq_one_letter_code
_entity_poly.pdbx_strand_id
1 'polypeptide(L)'
;TMGVFSIFREPGKKTDPAKVKIPTREAYYETIARRVSFVKYAVILLSVCFAAFAFTFYGDELTIENFRYMLKFVSFDSVTVGSDGSRVAYDYDTGNIGAVVRGDLAVINRSGICVYDFNSRRVLKSSFFYTNPLVRTSDRNVYVCDLGGKELEVFTSYSSVLKQTYEYPILGLDVTDSGAFAVISKKRNYRSGV
;
A
#
# COMPACT_ATOMS: atom_id res chain seq x y z
N THR A 1 34.54 -27.07 -67.57
CA THR A 1 34.41 -28.51 -67.17
C THR A 1 33.19 -28.59 -66.27
N MET A 2 32.08 -29.14 -66.87
CA MET A 2 30.78 -29.35 -66.25
C MET A 2 30.84 -30.57 -65.38
N GLY A 3 30.45 -30.50 -64.11
CA GLY A 3 30.24 -31.61 -63.21
C GLY A 3 28.73 -31.80 -63.00
N VAL A 4 28.19 -32.84 -63.54
CA VAL A 4 26.79 -33.26 -63.48
C VAL A 4 26.54 -33.90 -62.12
N PHE A 5 25.73 -33.26 -61.27
CA PHE A 5 25.21 -33.87 -60.04
C PHE A 5 24.01 -34.70 -60.38
N SER A 6 24.15 -36.04 -60.37
CA SER A 6 23.08 -36.99 -60.49
C SER A 6 22.30 -37.05 -59.19
N ILE A 7 21.06 -36.58 -59.23
CA ILE A 7 20.09 -36.71 -58.14
C ILE A 7 19.62 -38.18 -58.10
N PHE A 8 20.11 -38.92 -57.12
CA PHE A 8 19.63 -40.23 -56.81
C PHE A 8 18.26 -40.10 -56.09
N ARG A 9 17.21 -40.37 -56.81
CA ARG A 9 15.85 -40.40 -56.29
C ARG A 9 15.58 -41.76 -55.67
N GLU A 10 15.59 -41.85 -54.33
CA GLU A 10 15.15 -43.07 -53.65
C GLU A 10 13.69 -43.36 -53.93
N PRO A 11 13.33 -44.65 -54.17
CA PRO A 11 11.95 -45.03 -54.45
C PRO A 11 11.11 -44.90 -53.19
N GLY A 12 9.98 -44.24 -53.33
CA GLY A 12 9.07 -43.84 -52.28
C GLY A 12 8.69 -44.95 -51.31
N LYS A 13 8.98 -44.68 -50.06
CA LYS A 13 8.44 -45.40 -48.93
C LYS A 13 6.91 -45.18 -48.93
N LYS A 14 6.16 -46.21 -49.39
CA LYS A 14 4.71 -46.21 -49.30
C LYS A 14 4.33 -46.08 -47.84
N THR A 15 3.93 -44.89 -47.41
CA THR A 15 3.28 -44.66 -46.12
C THR A 15 1.89 -45.27 -46.22
N ASP A 16 1.68 -46.37 -45.51
CA ASP A 16 0.34 -46.97 -45.35
C ASP A 16 -0.61 -45.93 -44.76
N PRO A 17 -1.75 -45.61 -45.43
CA PRO A 17 -2.72 -44.62 -44.95
C PRO A 17 -3.55 -45.14 -43.76
N ALA A 18 -3.23 -46.26 -43.17
CA ALA A 18 -4.11 -47.00 -42.25
C ALA A 18 -3.72 -46.92 -40.78
N LYS A 19 -2.97 -45.91 -40.31
CA LYS A 19 -2.76 -45.72 -38.85
C LYS A 19 -2.79 -44.23 -38.43
N VAL A 20 -3.76 -43.48 -38.89
CA VAL A 20 -4.18 -42.32 -38.13
C VAL A 20 -5.02 -42.86 -36.98
N LYS A 21 -4.39 -43.14 -35.84
CA LYS A 21 -5.10 -43.41 -34.59
C LYS A 21 -5.84 -42.13 -34.24
N ILE A 22 -7.13 -42.07 -34.55
CA ILE A 22 -8.04 -41.08 -34.03
C ILE A 22 -7.98 -41.27 -32.51
N PRO A 23 -7.48 -40.26 -31.73
CA PRO A 23 -7.40 -40.43 -30.29
C PRO A 23 -8.81 -40.67 -29.76
N THR A 24 -9.00 -41.74 -29.02
CA THR A 24 -10.25 -42.02 -28.31
C THR A 24 -10.59 -40.79 -27.48
N ARG A 25 -11.87 -40.45 -27.36
CA ARG A 25 -12.29 -39.24 -26.58
C ARG A 25 -11.59 -39.15 -25.23
N GLU A 26 -11.40 -40.26 -24.56
CA GLU A 26 -10.69 -40.39 -23.28
C GLU A 26 -9.24 -39.92 -23.36
N ALA A 27 -8.47 -40.37 -24.35
CA ALA A 27 -7.07 -39.98 -24.55
C ALA A 27 -6.92 -38.48 -24.87
N TYR A 28 -7.92 -37.90 -25.52
CA TYR A 28 -7.99 -36.46 -25.78
C TYR A 28 -8.19 -35.67 -24.46
N TYR A 29 -9.13 -36.09 -23.62
CA TYR A 29 -9.39 -35.42 -22.33
C TYR A 29 -8.22 -35.62 -21.36
N GLU A 30 -7.54 -36.77 -21.32
CA GLU A 30 -6.34 -36.95 -20.52
C GLU A 30 -5.20 -36.01 -20.93
N THR A 31 -5.02 -35.81 -22.23
CA THR A 31 -4.00 -34.88 -22.73
C THR A 31 -4.31 -33.46 -22.35
N ILE A 32 -5.57 -33.04 -22.44
CA ILE A 32 -6.03 -31.70 -22.01
C ILE A 32 -5.87 -31.54 -20.50
N ALA A 33 -6.31 -32.52 -19.70
CA ALA A 33 -6.19 -32.48 -18.25
C ALA A 33 -4.74 -32.34 -17.80
N ARG A 34 -3.82 -33.06 -18.46
CA ARG A 34 -2.37 -32.94 -18.18
C ARG A 34 -1.83 -31.55 -18.52
N ARG A 35 -2.25 -30.98 -19.66
CA ARG A 35 -1.85 -29.59 -20.03
C ARG A 35 -2.42 -28.56 -19.07
N VAL A 36 -3.69 -28.68 -18.69
CA VAL A 36 -4.34 -27.78 -17.71
C VAL A 36 -3.65 -27.88 -16.35
N SER A 37 -3.32 -29.10 -15.91
CA SER A 37 -2.57 -29.29 -14.66
C SER A 37 -1.18 -28.66 -14.73
N PHE A 38 -0.48 -28.81 -15.85
CA PHE A 38 0.83 -28.16 -16.04
C PHE A 38 0.71 -26.63 -15.97
N VAL A 39 -0.27 -26.04 -16.67
CA VAL A 39 -0.53 -24.59 -16.61
C VAL A 39 -0.86 -24.15 -15.19
N LYS A 40 -1.69 -24.92 -14.48
CA LYS A 40 -2.02 -24.63 -13.07
C LYS A 40 -0.76 -24.54 -12.20
N TYR A 41 0.12 -25.54 -12.28
CA TYR A 41 1.35 -25.54 -11.49
C TYR A 41 2.34 -24.45 -11.93
N ALA A 42 2.41 -24.16 -13.24
CA ALA A 42 3.23 -23.06 -13.75
C ALA A 42 2.75 -21.69 -13.23
N VAL A 43 1.43 -21.46 -13.17
CA VAL A 43 0.86 -20.24 -12.60
C VAL A 43 1.14 -20.13 -11.10
N ILE A 44 1.01 -21.24 -10.36
CA ILE A 44 1.31 -21.25 -8.92
C ILE A 44 2.80 -20.92 -8.70
N LEU A 45 3.70 -21.57 -9.46
CA LEU A 45 5.13 -21.33 -9.36
C LEU A 45 5.48 -19.86 -9.68
N LEU A 46 4.91 -19.32 -10.76
CA LEU A 46 5.11 -17.91 -11.15
C LEU A 46 4.62 -16.95 -10.04
N SER A 47 3.46 -17.26 -9.45
CA SER A 47 2.90 -16.46 -8.36
C SER A 47 3.79 -16.48 -7.11
N VAL A 48 4.36 -17.62 -6.76
CA VAL A 48 5.31 -17.74 -5.64
C VAL A 48 6.61 -16.99 -5.93
N CYS A 49 7.15 -17.13 -7.16
CA CYS A 49 8.34 -16.38 -7.57
C CYS A 49 8.10 -14.86 -7.55
N PHE A 50 6.93 -14.41 -8.01
CA PHE A 50 6.56 -13.00 -7.97
C PHE A 50 6.42 -12.49 -6.53
N ALA A 51 5.79 -13.28 -5.65
CA ALA A 51 5.67 -12.93 -4.24
C ALA A 51 7.04 -12.85 -3.55
N ALA A 52 7.94 -13.81 -3.83
CA ALA A 52 9.31 -13.78 -3.31
C ALA A 52 10.10 -12.56 -3.81
N PHE A 53 9.97 -12.25 -5.11
CA PHE A 53 10.58 -11.07 -5.71
C PHE A 53 10.04 -9.78 -5.06
N ALA A 54 8.71 -9.65 -4.95
CA ALA A 54 8.08 -8.49 -4.33
C ALA A 54 8.53 -8.33 -2.87
N PHE A 55 8.63 -9.43 -2.12
CA PHE A 55 9.10 -9.39 -0.73
C PHE A 55 10.57 -8.97 -0.61
N THR A 56 11.42 -9.40 -1.56
CA THR A 56 12.86 -9.07 -1.54
C THR A 56 13.12 -7.61 -1.90
N PHE A 57 12.39 -7.07 -2.89
CA PHE A 57 12.62 -5.70 -3.38
C PHE A 57 11.78 -4.63 -2.69
N TYR A 58 10.61 -5.00 -2.17
CA TYR A 58 9.67 -4.07 -1.55
C TYR A 58 9.35 -4.43 -0.10
N GLY A 59 10.18 -5.27 0.56
CA GLY A 59 9.95 -5.74 1.92
C GLY A 59 9.76 -4.61 2.93
N ASP A 60 10.51 -3.53 2.82
CA ASP A 60 10.42 -2.36 3.69
C ASP A 60 9.14 -1.53 3.44
N GLU A 61 8.55 -1.64 2.24
CA GLU A 61 7.30 -0.97 1.88
C GLU A 61 6.06 -1.84 2.11
N LEU A 62 6.23 -3.17 2.22
CA LEU A 62 5.16 -4.14 2.48
C LEU A 62 4.77 -4.18 3.97
N THR A 63 4.50 -3.03 4.54
CA THR A 63 3.95 -2.92 5.88
C THR A 63 2.46 -3.26 5.86
N ILE A 64 1.93 -3.85 6.94
CA ILE A 64 0.49 -4.15 7.10
C ILE A 64 -0.37 -2.91 6.83
N GLU A 65 0.15 -1.73 7.14
CA GLU A 65 -0.50 -0.45 6.89
C GLU A 65 -0.61 -0.12 5.40
N ASN A 66 0.46 -0.34 4.63
CA ASN A 66 0.44 -0.15 3.19
C ASN A 66 -0.50 -1.16 2.50
N PHE A 67 -0.57 -2.39 3.01
CA PHE A 67 -1.53 -3.39 2.55
C PHE A 67 -2.98 -3.00 2.85
N ARG A 68 -3.26 -2.49 4.04
CA ARG A 68 -4.57 -1.92 4.39
C ARG A 68 -4.94 -0.74 3.49
N TYR A 69 -3.95 0.12 3.19
CA TYR A 69 -4.15 1.25 2.29
C TYR A 69 -4.47 0.79 0.86
N MET A 70 -3.78 -0.23 0.37
CA MET A 70 -4.06 -0.83 -0.95
C MET A 70 -5.45 -1.48 -0.98
N LEU A 71 -5.84 -2.21 0.07
CA LEU A 71 -7.18 -2.80 0.20
C LEU A 71 -8.30 -1.77 0.29
N LYS A 72 -8.02 -0.54 0.72
CA LYS A 72 -8.98 0.56 0.73
C LYS A 72 -9.53 0.86 -0.68
N PHE A 73 -8.68 0.74 -1.71
CA PHE A 73 -9.08 0.94 -3.11
C PHE A 73 -9.71 -0.31 -3.73
N VAL A 74 -9.56 -1.48 -3.11
CA VAL A 74 -10.17 -2.75 -3.51
C VAL A 74 -11.44 -3.04 -2.69
N SER A 75 -12.11 -2.02 -2.17
CA SER A 75 -13.41 -2.20 -1.54
C SER A 75 -14.40 -2.69 -2.59
N PHE A 76 -14.80 -3.95 -2.49
CA PHE A 76 -15.86 -4.57 -3.31
C PHE A 76 -17.27 -4.06 -2.95
N ASP A 77 -17.37 -3.09 -2.05
CA ASP A 77 -18.62 -2.41 -1.82
C ASP A 77 -18.91 -1.56 -3.04
N SER A 78 -19.96 -1.94 -3.75
CA SER A 78 -20.57 -1.11 -4.79
C SER A 78 -20.80 0.27 -4.17
N VAL A 79 -19.91 1.20 -4.49
CA VAL A 79 -20.08 2.60 -4.17
C VAL A 79 -21.33 3.05 -4.92
N THR A 80 -22.47 2.96 -4.28
CA THR A 80 -23.56 3.85 -4.61
C THR A 80 -23.02 5.24 -4.28
N VAL A 81 -22.48 5.89 -5.29
CA VAL A 81 -22.23 7.32 -5.26
C VAL A 81 -23.62 7.94 -5.09
N GLY A 82 -24.05 8.03 -3.85
CA GLY A 82 -25.18 8.87 -3.49
C GLY A 82 -24.79 10.28 -3.89
N SER A 83 -25.57 10.89 -4.73
CA SER A 83 -25.42 12.25 -5.24
C SER A 83 -25.58 13.33 -4.14
N ASP A 84 -25.59 12.91 -2.89
CA ASP A 84 -25.60 13.83 -1.75
C ASP A 84 -24.15 13.95 -1.26
N GLY A 85 -23.56 15.13 -1.48
CA GLY A 85 -22.17 15.42 -1.16
C GLY A 85 -21.81 14.94 0.23
N SER A 86 -20.86 14.01 0.28
CA SER A 86 -20.46 13.34 1.51
C SER A 86 -20.01 14.38 2.53
N ARG A 87 -20.81 14.61 3.57
CA ARG A 87 -20.52 15.59 4.61
C ARG A 87 -19.92 14.89 5.82
N VAL A 88 -18.75 15.35 6.23
CA VAL A 88 -18.15 14.93 7.50
C VAL A 88 -18.72 15.78 8.60
N ALA A 89 -19.52 15.18 9.50
CA ALA A 89 -19.92 15.83 10.74
C ALA A 89 -18.80 15.66 11.77
N TYR A 90 -18.16 16.74 12.16
CA TYR A 90 -17.18 16.75 13.25
C TYR A 90 -17.62 17.75 14.33
N ASP A 91 -17.25 17.44 15.58
CA ASP A 91 -17.50 18.36 16.67
C ASP A 91 -16.74 19.68 16.43
N TYR A 92 -17.50 20.76 16.28
CA TYR A 92 -16.92 22.08 16.09
C TYR A 92 -16.33 22.57 17.42
N ASP A 93 -15.01 22.59 17.49
CA ASP A 93 -14.26 23.31 18.52
C ASP A 93 -13.48 24.43 17.85
N THR A 94 -13.36 25.58 18.54
CA THR A 94 -12.68 26.80 18.05
C THR A 94 -11.17 26.63 17.81
N GLY A 95 -10.65 25.42 17.88
CA GLY A 95 -9.25 25.08 17.65
C GLY A 95 -9.03 23.92 16.70
N ASN A 96 -10.02 23.60 15.84
CA ASN A 96 -9.84 22.50 14.88
C ASN A 96 -8.84 22.86 13.78
N ILE A 97 -7.87 22.00 13.57
CA ILE A 97 -6.86 22.08 12.50
C ILE A 97 -7.16 20.95 11.52
N GLY A 98 -7.39 21.32 10.26
CA GLY A 98 -7.54 20.34 9.16
C GLY A 98 -6.22 20.07 8.48
N ALA A 99 -5.95 18.81 8.19
CA ALA A 99 -4.80 18.36 7.40
C ALA A 99 -5.23 17.25 6.43
N VAL A 100 -4.62 17.21 5.25
CA VAL A 100 -4.89 16.15 4.27
C VAL A 100 -3.64 15.29 4.12
N VAL A 101 -3.80 13.97 4.29
CA VAL A 101 -2.74 12.99 4.15
C VAL A 101 -3.24 11.80 3.35
N ARG A 102 -2.57 11.45 2.26
CA ARG A 102 -2.95 10.35 1.36
C ARG A 102 -4.42 10.42 0.89
N GLY A 103 -4.96 11.62 0.74
CA GLY A 103 -6.36 11.82 0.34
C GLY A 103 -7.38 11.62 1.46
N ASP A 104 -6.94 11.39 2.69
CA ASP A 104 -7.78 11.34 3.88
C ASP A 104 -7.74 12.68 4.61
N LEU A 105 -8.86 13.06 5.21
CA LEU A 105 -8.98 14.29 6.00
C LEU A 105 -8.72 14.00 7.47
N ALA A 106 -7.65 14.54 8.00
CA ALA A 106 -7.39 14.55 9.44
C ALA A 106 -7.92 15.84 10.07
N VAL A 107 -8.74 15.70 11.09
CA VAL A 107 -9.24 16.81 11.90
C VAL A 107 -8.65 16.67 13.30
N ILE A 108 -7.85 17.63 13.69
CA ILE A 108 -7.11 17.65 14.95
C ILE A 108 -7.62 18.78 15.82
N ASN A 109 -7.84 18.52 17.10
CA ASN A 109 -8.14 19.52 18.09
C ASN A 109 -7.34 19.26 19.39
N ARG A 110 -7.64 20.00 20.45
CA ARG A 110 -6.96 19.83 21.75
C ARG A 110 -7.20 18.47 22.41
N SER A 111 -8.31 17.81 22.07
CA SER A 111 -8.73 16.54 22.70
C SER A 111 -8.39 15.30 21.88
N GLY A 112 -7.88 15.47 20.65
CA GLY A 112 -7.49 14.33 19.82
C GLY A 112 -7.45 14.57 18.34
N ILE A 113 -7.36 13.48 17.60
CA ILE A 113 -7.38 13.42 16.14
C ILE A 113 -8.46 12.47 15.66
N CYS A 114 -9.18 12.89 14.63
CA CYS A 114 -10.08 12.04 13.85
C CYS A 114 -9.65 12.06 12.39
N VAL A 115 -9.49 10.89 11.77
CA VAL A 115 -9.19 10.80 10.35
C VAL A 115 -10.40 10.20 9.62
N TYR A 116 -10.76 10.83 8.52
CA TYR A 116 -11.88 10.45 7.67
C TYR A 116 -11.38 10.11 6.27
N ASP A 117 -11.87 9.02 5.72
CA ASP A 117 -11.57 8.62 4.35
C ASP A 117 -12.37 9.47 3.33
N PHE A 118 -12.10 9.27 2.04
CA PHE A 118 -12.80 9.96 0.96
C PHE A 118 -14.33 9.65 0.90
N ASN A 119 -14.78 8.58 1.58
CA ASN A 119 -16.20 8.24 1.74
C ASN A 119 -16.81 8.86 3.01
N SER A 120 -16.07 9.77 3.67
CA SER A 120 -16.46 10.40 4.94
C SER A 120 -16.66 9.41 6.10
N ARG A 121 -16.09 8.19 6.00
CA ARG A 121 -16.06 7.24 7.10
C ARG A 121 -14.87 7.54 7.99
N ARG A 122 -15.12 7.56 9.31
CA ARG A 122 -14.05 7.73 10.28
C ARG A 122 -13.20 6.47 10.37
N VAL A 123 -11.94 6.55 9.96
CA VAL A 123 -10.98 5.44 9.93
C VAL A 123 -10.08 5.39 11.16
N LEU A 124 -9.80 6.55 11.76
CA LEU A 124 -9.03 6.66 12.99
C LEU A 124 -9.69 7.63 13.97
N LYS A 125 -9.66 7.29 15.25
CA LYS A 125 -9.89 8.21 16.36
C LYS A 125 -8.86 7.92 17.44
N SER A 126 -8.06 8.93 17.80
CA SER A 126 -7.14 8.87 18.93
C SER A 126 -7.38 10.08 19.82
N SER A 127 -7.31 9.86 21.13
CA SER A 127 -7.52 10.91 22.13
C SER A 127 -6.18 11.23 22.79
N PHE A 128 -5.89 12.50 22.85
CA PHE A 128 -4.79 13.08 23.62
C PHE A 128 -5.30 14.42 24.22
N PHE A 129 -4.52 15.04 25.05
CA PHE A 129 -4.89 16.33 25.60
C PHE A 129 -3.72 17.29 25.45
N TYR A 130 -3.76 18.15 24.43
CA TYR A 130 -2.74 19.14 24.13
C TYR A 130 -3.27 20.55 24.34
N THR A 131 -2.46 21.38 24.99
CA THR A 131 -2.83 22.77 25.26
C THR A 131 -2.73 23.62 24.00
N ASN A 132 -1.68 23.40 23.23
CA ASN A 132 -1.41 24.14 22.00
C ASN A 132 -0.89 23.20 20.91
N PRO A 133 -1.81 22.44 20.23
CA PRO A 133 -1.41 21.46 19.24
C PRO A 133 -0.80 22.15 18.02
N LEU A 134 0.41 21.75 17.66
CA LEU A 134 1.07 22.06 16.40
C LEU A 134 0.98 20.83 15.50
N VAL A 135 0.48 21.01 14.28
CA VAL A 135 0.33 19.95 13.28
C VAL A 135 1.27 20.19 12.11
N ARG A 136 1.96 19.15 11.68
CA ARG A 136 2.74 19.09 10.45
C ARG A 136 2.38 17.81 9.72
N THR A 137 2.52 17.80 8.41
CA THR A 137 2.24 16.64 7.57
C THR A 137 3.43 16.33 6.68
N SER A 138 3.62 15.05 6.42
CA SER A 138 4.41 14.54 5.32
C SER A 138 3.49 13.86 4.31
N ASP A 139 4.04 13.27 3.25
CA ASP A 139 3.25 12.51 2.27
C ASP A 139 2.46 11.35 2.90
N ARG A 140 2.93 10.81 4.02
CA ARG A 140 2.39 9.58 4.62
C ARG A 140 1.82 9.75 6.02
N ASN A 141 2.25 10.77 6.78
CA ASN A 141 2.00 10.86 8.21
C ASN A 141 1.53 12.26 8.62
N VAL A 142 0.78 12.29 9.71
CA VAL A 142 0.44 13.50 10.45
C VAL A 142 1.25 13.51 11.75
N TYR A 143 1.94 14.58 11.98
CA TYR A 143 2.74 14.84 13.19
C TYR A 143 2.02 15.85 14.06
N VAL A 144 1.74 15.49 15.29
CA VAL A 144 1.03 16.36 16.25
C VAL A 144 1.87 16.46 17.50
N CYS A 145 2.25 17.66 17.89
CA CYS A 145 2.93 17.89 19.16
C CYS A 145 2.27 19.01 19.95
N ASP A 146 2.47 19.01 21.27
CA ASP A 146 2.02 20.09 22.14
C ASP A 146 3.14 21.15 22.27
N LEU A 147 2.94 22.34 21.69
CA LEU A 147 3.87 23.45 21.82
C LEU A 147 3.92 23.96 23.26
N GLY A 148 5.09 23.89 23.86
CA GLY A 148 5.30 24.15 25.28
C GLY A 148 5.11 22.93 26.17
N GLY A 149 4.49 21.86 25.64
CA GLY A 149 4.43 20.52 26.22
C GLY A 149 5.65 19.67 25.85
N LYS A 150 5.54 18.37 26.10
CA LYS A 150 6.65 17.41 25.91
C LYS A 150 6.30 16.23 25.01
N GLU A 151 5.08 16.15 24.52
CA GLU A 151 4.58 15.01 23.77
C GLU A 151 4.55 15.29 22.28
N LEU A 152 4.97 14.30 21.51
CA LEU A 152 4.84 14.21 20.06
C LEU A 152 4.19 12.88 19.73
N GLU A 153 3.15 12.90 18.92
CA GLU A 153 2.55 11.70 18.32
C GLU A 153 2.55 11.82 16.80
N VAL A 154 2.82 10.69 16.14
CA VAL A 154 2.81 10.55 14.69
C VAL A 154 1.73 9.55 14.31
N PHE A 155 0.87 9.96 13.40
CA PHE A 155 -0.27 9.18 12.95
C PHE A 155 -0.17 8.90 11.44
N THR A 156 -0.55 7.69 11.06
CA THR A 156 -0.95 7.38 9.70
C THR A 156 -2.46 7.54 9.56
N SER A 157 -3.02 7.28 8.37
CA SER A 157 -4.48 7.27 8.20
C SER A 157 -5.20 6.26 9.10
N TYR A 158 -4.51 5.27 9.66
CA TYR A 158 -5.14 4.13 10.37
C TYR A 158 -4.66 3.89 11.78
N SER A 159 -3.50 4.42 12.16
CA SER A 159 -2.89 4.11 13.46
C SER A 159 -1.98 5.22 13.96
N SER A 160 -1.72 5.22 15.27
CA SER A 160 -0.57 5.91 15.85
C SER A 160 0.68 5.06 15.65
N VAL A 161 1.68 5.63 14.99
CA VAL A 161 2.94 4.94 14.63
C VAL A 161 4.03 5.21 15.66
N LEU A 162 4.05 6.43 16.19
CA LEU A 162 5.05 6.87 17.16
C LEU A 162 4.39 7.73 18.21
N LYS A 163 4.69 7.44 19.48
CA LYS A 163 4.40 8.32 20.60
C LYS A 163 5.69 8.54 21.38
N GLN A 164 6.13 9.77 21.46
CA GLN A 164 7.38 10.12 22.11
C GLN A 164 7.19 11.25 23.11
N THR A 165 7.80 11.09 24.28
CA THR A 165 7.85 12.12 25.32
C THR A 165 9.27 12.61 25.44
N TYR A 166 9.46 13.92 25.32
CA TYR A 166 10.75 14.60 25.41
C TYR A 166 11.03 15.01 26.85
N GLU A 167 12.32 15.12 27.18
CA GLU A 167 12.74 15.59 28.51
C GLU A 167 12.40 17.07 28.71
N TYR A 168 12.48 17.86 27.63
CA TYR A 168 12.28 19.32 27.65
C TYR A 168 11.08 19.71 26.78
N PRO A 169 10.46 20.90 27.10
CA PRO A 169 9.35 21.40 26.31
C PRO A 169 9.70 21.59 24.84
N ILE A 170 8.76 21.22 23.98
CA ILE A 170 8.86 21.38 22.52
C ILE A 170 8.56 22.83 22.16
N LEU A 171 9.49 23.47 21.46
CA LEU A 171 9.36 24.84 20.96
C LEU A 171 8.95 24.91 19.50
N GLY A 172 9.18 23.85 18.75
CA GLY A 172 8.84 23.77 17.34
C GLY A 172 9.04 22.36 16.78
N LEU A 173 8.36 22.12 15.69
CA LEU A 173 8.43 20.88 14.92
C LEU A 173 8.39 21.26 13.45
N ASP A 174 9.27 20.66 12.67
CA ASP A 174 9.20 20.73 11.21
C ASP A 174 9.43 19.34 10.61
N VAL A 175 8.83 19.11 9.44
CA VAL A 175 8.75 17.78 8.81
C VAL A 175 8.96 17.93 7.32
N THR A 176 9.78 17.04 6.73
CA THR A 176 9.95 16.95 5.29
C THR A 176 8.87 16.06 4.65
N ASP A 177 8.67 16.17 3.34
CA ASP A 177 7.73 15.33 2.59
C ASP A 177 8.08 13.84 2.73
N SER A 178 9.36 13.49 2.80
CA SER A 178 9.84 12.11 3.03
C SER A 178 9.54 11.56 4.43
N GLY A 179 9.12 12.40 5.38
CA GLY A 179 8.81 12.01 6.75
C GLY A 179 9.96 12.17 7.75
N ALA A 180 11.12 12.71 7.34
CA ALA A 180 12.15 13.10 8.29
C ALA A 180 11.67 14.34 9.05
N PHE A 181 11.85 14.37 10.35
CA PHE A 181 11.39 15.49 11.19
C PHE A 181 12.47 15.97 12.16
N ALA A 182 12.37 17.23 12.54
CA ALA A 182 13.22 17.87 13.51
C ALA A 182 12.36 18.50 14.62
N VAL A 183 12.75 18.30 15.86
CA VAL A 183 12.09 18.85 17.04
C VAL A 183 13.02 19.81 17.73
N ILE A 184 12.58 21.05 17.92
CA ILE A 184 13.29 22.07 18.67
C ILE A 184 12.77 22.02 20.11
N SER A 185 13.66 21.81 21.08
CA SER A 185 13.30 21.78 22.50
C SER A 185 14.13 22.79 23.33
N LYS A 186 13.56 23.22 24.46
CA LYS A 186 14.23 24.16 25.37
C LYS A 186 14.98 23.40 26.45
N LYS A 187 16.30 23.29 26.30
CA LYS A 187 17.16 22.69 27.31
C LYS A 187 17.58 23.72 28.35
N ARG A 188 17.69 23.29 29.62
CA ARG A 188 18.19 24.15 30.70
C ARG A 188 19.59 24.66 30.37
N ASN A 189 19.84 25.97 30.52
CA ASN A 189 21.08 26.67 30.18
C ASN A 189 21.37 26.85 28.67
N TYR A 190 20.44 26.48 27.79
CA TYR A 190 20.52 26.75 26.36
C TYR A 190 19.24 27.48 25.93
N ARG A 191 19.32 28.31 24.89
CA ARG A 191 18.12 28.98 24.32
C ARG A 191 17.22 27.96 23.63
N SER A 192 17.82 27.02 22.92
CA SER A 192 17.14 25.91 22.23
C SER A 192 18.12 24.77 21.96
N GLY A 193 17.59 23.58 21.73
CA GLY A 193 18.32 22.40 21.22
C GLY A 193 17.46 21.69 20.17
N VAL A 194 18.09 21.06 19.19
CA VAL A 194 17.46 20.26 18.11
C VAL A 194 17.75 18.80 18.35
#